data_97e153f37118e12e0d5f4e77f8c8cd27
#
_entry.id   97e153f37118e12e0d5f4e77f8c8cd27
#
_cell.length_a   1.000
_cell.length_b   1.000
_cell.length_c   1.000
_cell.angle_alpha   90.00
_cell.angle_beta   90.00
_cell.angle_gamma   90.00
#
_symmetry.space_group_name_H-M   'P 1'
#
loop_
_entity.id
_entity.type
_entity.pdbx_description
1 polymer ?
#
loop_
_entity_poly.entity_id
_entity_poly.type
_entity_poly.pdbx_seq_one_letter_code
_entity_poly.pdbx_strand_id
1 'polypeptide(L)'
;MNTKTLGYSTMIVSAALMGCVGLFARNINTSGDVIAFTRMTVGALCIFALMLHQGKFHLIKSTKLSPTVVLSGACLGLCLAAYVSATQYTTLANAVFLIYTGPVFSTVLAAIFLKERISPLTGGLLTAVFIGCLFIIGIISYDPNNGITMSLSFSKETFVGDMLGLASGFGYGLYLFFSRYRTDVSSDSRSFFNFVSGAVAIGICFMIKPPSLAEMDTSSWIWLLAMGFFIGFGALTLLTIAAKHLKAAELACVSYLETVVGAGIGIMMFGESLTMLQTLGGILVIGGGMGEIVISMAKKHQSIKNAQLDS
;
A
#
# COMPACT_ATOMS: atom_id res chain seq x y z
N MET A 1 -18.82 -7.78 -22.98
CA MET A 1 -17.92 -6.77 -22.42
C MET A 1 -16.51 -7.15 -22.78
N ASN A 2 -15.71 -6.23 -23.33
CA ASN A 2 -14.32 -6.55 -23.66
C ASN A 2 -13.58 -6.95 -22.37
N THR A 3 -12.77 -8.01 -22.42
CA THR A 3 -12.04 -8.55 -21.25
C THR A 3 -11.17 -7.50 -20.56
N LYS A 4 -10.56 -6.56 -21.32
CA LYS A 4 -9.83 -5.42 -20.76
C LYS A 4 -10.73 -4.43 -20.03
N THR A 5 -11.92 -4.13 -20.54
CA THR A 5 -12.88 -3.23 -19.89
C THR A 5 -13.31 -3.81 -18.55
N LEU A 6 -13.54 -5.14 -18.47
CA LEU A 6 -13.84 -5.80 -17.20
C LEU A 6 -12.66 -5.66 -16.20
N GLY A 7 -11.42 -5.83 -16.68
CA GLY A 7 -10.23 -5.66 -15.84
C GLY A 7 -10.12 -4.25 -15.26
N TYR A 8 -10.26 -3.22 -16.10
CA TYR A 8 -10.21 -1.83 -15.62
C TYR A 8 -11.34 -1.47 -14.68
N SER A 9 -12.59 -1.86 -14.99
CA SER A 9 -13.73 -1.54 -14.13
C SER A 9 -13.60 -2.21 -12.75
N THR A 10 -13.19 -3.47 -12.69
CA THR A 10 -12.98 -4.18 -11.42
C THR A 10 -11.81 -3.59 -10.64
N MET A 11 -10.72 -3.15 -11.30
CA MET A 11 -9.60 -2.50 -10.64
C MET A 11 -9.96 -1.13 -10.08
N ILE A 12 -10.71 -0.31 -10.84
CA ILE A 12 -11.17 1.01 -10.37
C ILE A 12 -12.03 0.88 -9.12
N VAL A 13 -13.00 -0.05 -9.12
CA VAL A 13 -13.85 -0.28 -7.95
C VAL A 13 -13.04 -0.82 -6.77
N SER A 14 -12.09 -1.73 -7.02
CA SER A 14 -11.18 -2.23 -5.98
C SER A 14 -10.35 -1.11 -5.37
N ALA A 15 -9.74 -0.27 -6.19
CA ALA A 15 -8.92 0.86 -5.72
C ALA A 15 -9.76 1.89 -4.94
N ALA A 16 -11.00 2.16 -5.39
CA ALA A 16 -11.92 3.04 -4.67
C ALA A 16 -12.30 2.47 -3.29
N LEU A 17 -12.60 1.17 -3.21
CA LEU A 17 -12.85 0.50 -1.92
C LEU A 17 -11.62 0.54 -1.00
N MET A 18 -10.42 0.32 -1.54
CA MET A 18 -9.18 0.43 -0.78
C MET A 18 -8.96 1.86 -0.26
N GLY A 19 -9.29 2.89 -1.04
CA GLY A 19 -9.25 4.29 -0.60
C GLY A 19 -10.17 4.60 0.59
N CYS A 20 -11.22 3.80 0.79
CA CYS A 20 -12.10 3.94 1.94
C CYS A 20 -11.52 3.41 3.27
N VAL A 21 -10.32 2.82 3.29
CA VAL A 21 -9.71 2.26 4.52
C VAL A 21 -9.72 3.26 5.67
N GLY A 22 -9.32 4.51 5.41
CA GLY A 22 -9.29 5.56 6.42
C GLY A 22 -10.67 5.93 6.97
N LEU A 23 -11.71 5.90 6.13
CA LEU A 23 -13.09 6.09 6.57
C LEU A 23 -13.49 5.03 7.61
N PHE A 24 -13.23 3.77 7.31
CA PHE A 24 -13.53 2.67 8.24
C PHE A 24 -12.68 2.80 9.50
N ALA A 25 -11.37 2.99 9.36
CA ALA A 25 -10.43 3.01 10.47
C ALA A 25 -10.74 4.09 11.52
N ARG A 26 -11.25 5.26 11.09
CA ARG A 26 -11.62 6.35 11.99
C ARG A 26 -12.95 6.16 12.71
N ASN A 27 -13.78 5.23 12.25
CA ASN A 27 -15.04 4.87 12.89
C ASN A 27 -14.94 3.62 13.78
N ILE A 28 -13.74 3.10 14.00
CA ILE A 28 -13.48 1.94 14.83
C ILE A 28 -12.65 2.37 16.04
N ASN A 29 -13.21 2.25 17.24
CA ASN A 29 -12.55 2.62 18.50
C ASN A 29 -11.58 1.52 18.94
N THR A 30 -10.54 1.27 18.18
CA THR A 30 -9.42 0.37 18.51
C THR A 30 -8.15 0.79 17.79
N SER A 31 -7.04 0.20 18.17
CA SER A 31 -5.74 0.50 17.54
C SER A 31 -5.65 -0.01 16.09
N GLY A 32 -4.90 0.70 15.26
CA GLY A 32 -4.76 0.39 13.85
C GLY A 32 -4.17 -0.98 13.56
N ASP A 33 -3.39 -1.54 14.48
CA ASP A 33 -2.85 -2.90 14.39
C ASP A 33 -3.94 -3.97 14.49
N VAL A 34 -4.96 -3.80 15.36
CA VAL A 34 -6.13 -4.70 15.45
C VAL A 34 -6.91 -4.68 14.14
N ILE A 35 -7.13 -3.48 13.58
CA ILE A 35 -7.84 -3.31 12.31
C ILE A 35 -7.07 -4.00 11.18
N ALA A 36 -5.75 -3.80 11.12
CA ALA A 36 -4.90 -4.43 10.12
C ALA A 36 -4.83 -5.95 10.29
N PHE A 37 -4.76 -6.46 11.53
CA PHE A 37 -4.79 -7.89 11.82
C PHE A 37 -6.08 -8.53 11.31
N THR A 38 -7.24 -7.91 11.62
CA THR A 38 -8.54 -8.38 11.15
C THR A 38 -8.61 -8.40 9.63
N ARG A 39 -8.13 -7.33 8.97
CA ARG A 39 -8.06 -7.24 7.51
C ARG A 39 -7.19 -8.34 6.90
N MET A 40 -6.02 -8.61 7.48
CA MET A 40 -5.11 -9.68 7.04
C MET A 40 -5.75 -11.06 7.21
N THR A 41 -6.38 -11.31 8.35
CA THR A 41 -7.03 -12.60 8.66
C THR A 41 -8.21 -12.84 7.71
N VAL A 42 -9.10 -11.85 7.54
CA VAL A 42 -10.22 -11.95 6.59
C VAL A 42 -9.71 -12.14 5.17
N GLY A 43 -8.67 -11.40 4.76
CA GLY A 43 -8.03 -11.56 3.46
C GLY A 43 -7.49 -12.98 3.23
N ALA A 44 -6.81 -13.56 4.22
CA ALA A 44 -6.32 -14.94 4.17
C ALA A 44 -7.47 -15.95 4.00
N LEU A 45 -8.54 -15.81 4.80
CA LEU A 45 -9.72 -16.67 4.74
C LEU A 45 -10.44 -16.57 3.39
N CYS A 46 -10.58 -15.34 2.86
CA CYS A 46 -11.21 -15.12 1.56
C CYS A 46 -10.42 -15.75 0.41
N ILE A 47 -9.09 -15.54 0.37
CA ILE A 47 -8.25 -16.16 -0.66
C ILE A 47 -8.26 -17.67 -0.52
N PHE A 48 -8.19 -18.19 0.70
CA PHE A 48 -8.30 -19.63 0.96
C PHE A 48 -9.63 -20.20 0.42
N ALA A 49 -10.75 -19.57 0.74
CA ALA A 49 -12.07 -19.98 0.25
C ALA A 49 -12.15 -19.92 -1.29
N LEU A 50 -11.62 -18.87 -1.91
CA LEU A 50 -11.56 -18.75 -3.37
C LEU A 50 -10.69 -19.85 -4.00
N MET A 51 -9.53 -20.18 -3.40
CA MET A 51 -8.68 -21.27 -3.89
C MET A 51 -9.34 -22.63 -3.74
N LEU A 52 -10.08 -22.87 -2.67
CA LEU A 52 -10.88 -24.09 -2.50
C LEU A 52 -11.96 -24.19 -3.58
N HIS A 53 -12.73 -23.13 -3.79
CA HIS A 53 -13.78 -23.08 -4.81
C HIS A 53 -13.25 -23.30 -6.24
N GLN A 54 -12.04 -22.80 -6.52
CA GLN A 54 -11.38 -22.97 -7.83
C GLN A 54 -10.61 -24.30 -7.97
N GLY A 55 -10.64 -25.18 -6.98
CA GLY A 55 -9.89 -26.45 -6.99
C GLY A 55 -8.36 -26.27 -6.93
N LYS A 56 -7.87 -25.09 -6.55
CA LYS A 56 -6.44 -24.72 -6.53
C LYS A 56 -5.74 -24.99 -5.20
N PHE A 57 -6.36 -25.71 -4.28
CA PHE A 57 -5.79 -25.99 -2.97
C PHE A 57 -4.43 -26.72 -3.06
N HIS A 58 -4.22 -27.52 -4.09
CA HIS A 58 -2.94 -28.19 -4.34
C HIS A 58 -1.77 -27.19 -4.47
N LEU A 59 -2.02 -25.95 -4.96
CA LEU A 59 -0.99 -24.92 -5.11
C LEU A 59 -0.44 -24.46 -3.75
N ILE A 60 -1.26 -24.45 -2.69
CA ILE A 60 -0.81 -24.13 -1.34
C ILE A 60 0.15 -25.21 -0.85
N LYS A 61 -0.21 -26.49 -1.04
CA LYS A 61 0.61 -27.62 -0.61
C LYS A 61 1.91 -27.74 -1.41
N SER A 62 1.89 -27.42 -2.70
CA SER A 62 3.08 -27.50 -3.57
C SER A 62 4.03 -26.33 -3.42
N THR A 63 3.60 -25.21 -2.84
CA THR A 63 4.44 -24.03 -2.65
C THR A 63 5.43 -24.25 -1.54
N LYS A 64 6.73 -24.31 -1.88
CA LYS A 64 7.80 -24.33 -0.89
C LYS A 64 7.94 -22.95 -0.25
N LEU A 65 7.60 -22.86 1.04
CA LEU A 65 7.82 -21.64 1.81
C LEU A 65 9.32 -21.32 1.87
N SER A 66 9.65 -20.10 1.49
CA SER A 66 11.00 -19.56 1.62
C SER A 66 10.98 -18.36 2.57
N PRO A 67 12.12 -18.03 3.22
CA PRO A 67 12.20 -16.86 4.08
C PRO A 67 11.75 -15.58 3.40
N THR A 68 12.01 -15.42 2.10
CA THR A 68 11.61 -14.23 1.32
C THR A 68 10.10 -14.10 1.16
N VAL A 69 9.36 -15.21 1.03
CA VAL A 69 7.88 -15.18 0.98
C VAL A 69 7.31 -14.80 2.35
N VAL A 70 7.86 -15.37 3.42
CA VAL A 70 7.41 -15.06 4.80
C VAL A 70 7.72 -13.60 5.15
N LEU A 71 8.94 -13.13 4.86
CA LEU A 71 9.34 -11.73 5.10
C LEU A 71 8.52 -10.75 4.27
N SER A 72 8.23 -11.07 3.01
CA SER A 72 7.34 -10.28 2.17
C SER A 72 5.98 -10.08 2.84
N GLY A 73 5.35 -11.16 3.31
CA GLY A 73 4.06 -11.07 4.00
C GLY A 73 4.13 -10.36 5.35
N ALA A 74 5.17 -10.62 6.15
CA ALA A 74 5.38 -9.92 7.42
C ALA A 74 5.53 -8.41 7.22
N CYS A 75 6.34 -7.98 6.24
CA CYS A 75 6.50 -6.57 5.89
C CYS A 75 5.17 -5.95 5.43
N LEU A 76 4.36 -6.69 4.65
CA LEU A 76 3.04 -6.22 4.23
C LEU A 76 2.10 -6.04 5.44
N GLY A 77 2.06 -6.99 6.37
CA GLY A 77 1.22 -6.88 7.57
C GLY A 77 1.60 -5.71 8.45
N LEU A 78 2.88 -5.56 8.78
CA LEU A 78 3.39 -4.47 9.59
C LEU A 78 3.23 -3.10 8.90
N CYS A 79 3.43 -3.04 7.58
CA CYS A 79 3.16 -1.87 6.78
C CYS A 79 1.69 -1.44 6.90
N LEU A 80 0.74 -2.36 6.76
CA LEU A 80 -0.68 -2.05 6.86
C LEU A 80 -1.08 -1.66 8.29
N ALA A 81 -0.48 -2.26 9.32
CA ALA A 81 -0.69 -1.84 10.71
C ALA A 81 -0.22 -0.39 10.92
N ALA A 82 0.97 -0.04 10.43
CA ALA A 82 1.48 1.32 10.49
C ALA A 82 0.62 2.30 9.68
N TYR A 83 0.18 1.92 8.48
CA TYR A 83 -0.70 2.74 7.64
C TYR A 83 -2.04 3.02 8.30
N VAL A 84 -2.72 1.98 8.79
CA VAL A 84 -4.02 2.15 9.46
C VAL A 84 -3.86 3.00 10.73
N SER A 85 -2.81 2.78 11.50
CA SER A 85 -2.50 3.65 12.65
C SER A 85 -2.24 5.09 12.21
N ALA A 86 -1.51 5.31 11.12
CA ALA A 86 -1.28 6.65 10.58
C ALA A 86 -2.58 7.39 10.29
N THR A 87 -3.59 6.72 9.71
CA THR A 87 -4.89 7.33 9.40
C THR A 87 -5.65 7.82 10.66
N GLN A 88 -5.28 7.32 11.84
CA GLN A 88 -5.86 7.73 13.12
C GLN A 88 -5.12 8.92 13.77
N TYR A 89 -3.84 9.15 13.40
CA TYR A 89 -2.98 10.17 14.01
C TYR A 89 -2.59 11.33 13.09
N THR A 90 -2.83 11.22 11.77
CA THR A 90 -2.61 12.31 10.82
C THR A 90 -3.78 12.42 9.84
N THR A 91 -3.69 13.33 8.86
CA THR A 91 -4.72 13.43 7.82
C THR A 91 -4.74 12.19 6.94
N LEU A 92 -5.91 11.82 6.41
CA LEU A 92 -6.04 10.69 5.50
C LEU A 92 -5.19 10.88 4.25
N ALA A 93 -5.12 12.12 3.76
CA ALA A 93 -4.28 12.49 2.63
C ALA A 93 -2.80 12.22 2.93
N ASN A 94 -2.27 12.70 4.07
CA ASN A 94 -0.87 12.45 4.44
C ASN A 94 -0.58 10.96 4.55
N ALA A 95 -1.42 10.22 5.27
CA ALA A 95 -1.24 8.78 5.47
C ALA A 95 -1.18 8.03 4.13
N VAL A 96 -2.12 8.33 3.20
CA VAL A 96 -2.19 7.64 1.91
C VAL A 96 -1.09 8.05 0.94
N PHE A 97 -0.66 9.33 0.96
CA PHE A 97 0.48 9.74 0.13
C PHE A 97 1.78 9.08 0.61
N LEU A 98 1.99 9.00 1.93
CA LEU A 98 3.23 8.48 2.49
C LEU A 98 3.38 6.97 2.30
N ILE A 99 2.33 6.16 2.37
CA ILE A 99 2.44 4.73 2.05
C ILE A 99 2.81 4.50 0.58
N TYR A 100 2.33 5.34 -0.33
CA TYR A 100 2.64 5.23 -1.76
C TYR A 100 4.07 5.66 -2.14
N THR A 101 4.92 6.01 -1.17
CA THR A 101 6.38 6.09 -1.36
C THR A 101 7.03 4.70 -1.47
N GLY A 102 6.31 3.62 -1.19
CA GLY A 102 6.80 2.25 -1.20
C GLY A 102 7.55 1.84 -2.48
N PRO A 103 7.05 2.09 -3.69
CA PRO A 103 7.77 1.78 -4.93
C PRO A 103 9.14 2.44 -4.99
N VAL A 104 9.28 3.68 -4.48
CA VAL A 104 10.55 4.41 -4.41
C VAL A 104 11.53 3.70 -3.47
N PHE A 105 11.09 3.35 -2.26
CA PHE A 105 11.92 2.57 -1.33
C PHE A 105 12.33 1.23 -1.94
N SER A 106 11.42 0.54 -2.63
CA SER A 106 11.74 -0.72 -3.31
C SER A 106 12.84 -0.55 -4.36
N THR A 107 12.81 0.54 -5.14
CA THR A 107 13.83 0.84 -6.15
C THR A 107 15.18 1.15 -5.52
N VAL A 108 15.21 1.93 -4.44
CA VAL A 108 16.43 2.22 -3.69
C VAL A 108 17.04 0.93 -3.10
N LEU A 109 16.21 0.08 -2.49
CA LEU A 109 16.65 -1.22 -1.96
C LEU A 109 17.22 -2.12 -3.07
N ALA A 110 16.58 -2.16 -4.24
CA ALA A 110 17.08 -2.91 -5.38
C ALA A 110 18.43 -2.37 -5.88
N ALA A 111 18.62 -1.05 -5.90
CA ALA A 111 19.89 -0.46 -6.27
C ALA A 111 21.02 -0.82 -5.28
N ILE A 112 20.74 -0.82 -3.98
CA ILE A 112 21.73 -1.11 -2.94
C ILE A 112 22.05 -2.60 -2.89
N PHE A 113 21.04 -3.47 -2.81
CA PHE A 113 21.23 -4.90 -2.53
C PHE A 113 21.40 -5.75 -3.80
N LEU A 114 20.70 -5.38 -4.90
CA LEU A 114 20.80 -6.08 -6.18
C LEU A 114 21.78 -5.40 -7.14
N LYS A 115 22.37 -4.26 -6.72
CA LYS A 115 23.29 -3.45 -7.53
C LYS A 115 22.69 -3.02 -8.89
N GLU A 116 21.38 -2.84 -8.92
CA GLU A 116 20.68 -2.35 -10.10
C GLU A 116 21.07 -0.88 -10.37
N ARG A 117 21.41 -0.56 -11.60
CA ARG A 117 21.78 0.81 -11.98
C ARG A 117 20.54 1.70 -12.03
N ILE A 118 20.55 2.78 -11.24
CA ILE A 118 19.53 3.82 -11.30
C ILE A 118 19.80 4.70 -12.52
N SER A 119 18.83 4.81 -13.42
CA SER A 119 18.94 5.72 -14.55
C SER A 119 18.77 7.17 -14.09
N PRO A 120 19.33 8.18 -14.80
CA PRO A 120 19.13 9.59 -14.42
C PRO A 120 17.65 9.98 -14.28
N LEU A 121 16.80 9.44 -15.16
CA LEU A 121 15.36 9.69 -15.11
C LEU A 121 14.73 9.08 -13.84
N THR A 122 15.08 7.84 -13.50
CA THR A 122 14.66 7.22 -12.22
C THR A 122 15.16 8.02 -11.04
N GLY A 123 16.43 8.48 -11.06
CA GLY A 123 16.99 9.34 -10.02
C GLY A 123 16.21 10.65 -9.83
N GLY A 124 15.80 11.30 -10.94
CA GLY A 124 14.93 12.48 -10.89
C GLY A 124 13.58 12.22 -10.26
N LEU A 125 12.94 11.07 -10.60
CA LEU A 125 11.66 10.68 -10.00
C LEU A 125 11.79 10.38 -8.50
N LEU A 126 12.85 9.69 -8.08
CA LEU A 126 13.14 9.44 -6.65
C LEU A 126 13.31 10.76 -5.88
N THR A 127 14.02 11.71 -6.46
CA THR A 127 14.20 13.05 -5.88
C THR A 127 12.86 13.79 -5.77
N ALA A 128 12.02 13.73 -6.80
CA ALA A 128 10.69 14.34 -6.78
C ALA A 128 9.81 13.76 -5.66
N VAL A 129 9.80 12.45 -5.48
CA VAL A 129 9.07 11.80 -4.38
C VAL A 129 9.64 12.24 -3.02
N PHE A 130 10.95 12.29 -2.87
CA PHE A 130 11.57 12.75 -1.62
C PHE A 130 11.18 14.19 -1.28
N ILE A 131 11.23 15.11 -2.25
CA ILE A 131 10.76 16.49 -2.07
C ILE A 131 9.25 16.51 -1.73
N GLY A 132 8.45 15.68 -2.40
CA GLY A 132 7.03 15.53 -2.11
C GLY A 132 6.76 15.12 -0.66
N CYS A 133 7.55 14.19 -0.11
CA CYS A 133 7.44 13.81 1.30
C CYS A 133 7.76 14.97 2.25
N LEU A 134 8.77 15.80 1.94
CA LEU A 134 9.12 16.97 2.75
C LEU A 134 7.97 18.00 2.79
N PHE A 135 7.24 18.15 1.68
CA PHE A 135 6.07 19.02 1.61
C PHE A 135 4.89 18.44 2.41
N ILE A 136 4.65 17.12 2.31
CA ILE A 136 3.53 16.45 2.99
C ILE A 136 3.71 16.51 4.51
N ILE A 137 4.91 16.22 4.99
CA ILE A 137 5.23 16.22 6.43
C ILE A 137 5.31 17.66 6.99
N GLY A 138 5.39 18.67 6.12
CA GLY A 138 5.43 20.08 6.52
C GLY A 138 6.82 20.58 6.96
N ILE A 139 7.89 19.83 6.66
CA ILE A 139 9.28 20.30 6.87
C ILE A 139 9.53 21.55 6.03
N ILE A 140 9.00 21.58 4.81
CA ILE A 140 8.99 22.74 3.94
C ILE A 140 7.56 23.27 3.93
N SER A 141 7.37 24.48 4.45
CA SER A 141 6.08 25.16 4.52
C SER A 141 6.16 26.55 3.87
N TYR A 142 5.03 27.07 3.45
CA TYR A 142 4.90 28.41 2.89
C TYR A 142 4.07 29.29 3.82
N ASP A 143 4.68 30.37 4.29
CA ASP A 143 4.00 31.42 5.05
C ASP A 143 3.85 32.66 4.14
N PRO A 144 2.65 33.24 4.00
CA PRO A 144 2.43 34.43 3.19
C PRO A 144 3.32 35.63 3.57
N ASN A 145 3.75 35.73 4.84
CA ASN A 145 4.55 36.84 5.35
C ASN A 145 6.06 36.57 5.28
N ASN A 146 6.47 35.30 5.45
CA ASN A 146 7.88 34.91 5.56
C ASN A 146 8.39 34.12 4.34
N GLY A 147 7.50 33.82 3.37
CA GLY A 147 7.83 33.02 2.20
C GLY A 147 8.00 31.53 2.51
N ILE A 148 8.90 30.85 1.79
CA ILE A 148 9.22 29.44 2.03
C ILE A 148 10.05 29.34 3.31
N THR A 149 9.54 28.64 4.29
CA THR A 149 10.20 28.37 5.56
C THR A 149 10.57 26.90 5.66
N MET A 150 11.78 26.60 6.06
CA MET A 150 12.21 25.28 6.48
C MET A 150 12.19 25.26 8.00
N SER A 151 11.21 24.61 8.58
CA SER A 151 11.13 24.45 10.02
C SER A 151 11.04 22.98 10.40
N LEU A 152 11.88 22.57 11.34
CA LEU A 152 11.75 21.29 12.03
C LEU A 152 10.68 21.38 13.14
N SER A 153 9.85 22.42 13.12
CA SER A 153 8.72 22.57 14.02
C SER A 153 7.58 21.67 13.54
N PHE A 154 7.72 20.39 13.83
CA PHE A 154 6.66 19.42 13.59
C PHE A 154 5.44 19.82 14.41
N SER A 155 4.28 19.82 13.78
CA SER A 155 3.05 19.77 14.56
C SER A 155 3.10 18.51 15.42
N LYS A 156 3.21 18.67 16.74
CA LYS A 156 3.27 17.52 17.66
C LYS A 156 2.07 16.59 17.51
N GLU A 157 0.96 17.12 17.02
CA GLU A 157 -0.30 16.40 16.86
C GLU A 157 -0.27 15.41 15.69
N THR A 158 0.31 15.78 14.53
CA THR A 158 0.33 14.93 13.33
C THR A 158 1.65 14.20 13.11
N PHE A 159 2.73 14.60 13.76
CA PHE A 159 4.07 14.06 13.54
C PHE A 159 4.14 12.53 13.69
N VAL A 160 3.52 11.98 14.74
CA VAL A 160 3.51 10.53 14.98
C VAL A 160 2.81 9.81 13.81
N GLY A 161 1.68 10.34 13.36
CA GLY A 161 0.94 9.81 12.22
C GLY A 161 1.74 9.87 10.91
N ASP A 162 2.43 10.99 10.65
CA ASP A 162 3.25 11.15 9.45
C ASP A 162 4.46 10.19 9.47
N MET A 163 5.09 9.99 10.63
CA MET A 163 6.17 9.00 10.78
C MET A 163 5.68 7.57 10.60
N LEU A 164 4.49 7.24 11.11
CA LEU A 164 3.85 5.94 10.86
C LEU A 164 3.51 5.77 9.37
N GLY A 165 3.03 6.83 8.71
CA GLY A 165 2.79 6.84 7.27
C GLY A 165 4.07 6.57 6.47
N LEU A 166 5.16 7.24 6.80
CA LEU A 166 6.46 7.03 6.15
C LEU A 166 7.02 5.63 6.43
N ALA A 167 6.92 5.15 7.68
CA ALA A 167 7.30 3.79 8.04
C ALA A 167 6.47 2.74 7.29
N SER A 168 5.17 3.02 7.06
CA SER A 168 4.33 2.16 6.22
C SER A 168 4.82 2.13 4.78
N GLY A 169 5.21 3.28 4.20
CA GLY A 169 5.80 3.36 2.87
C GLY A 169 7.10 2.54 2.76
N PHE A 170 7.97 2.64 3.75
CA PHE A 170 9.19 1.83 3.81
C PHE A 170 8.88 0.33 3.90
N GLY A 171 7.96 -0.07 4.79
CA GLY A 171 7.50 -1.46 4.93
C GLY A 171 6.87 -1.99 3.64
N TYR A 172 6.11 -1.15 2.91
CA TYR A 172 5.57 -1.48 1.59
C TYR A 172 6.68 -1.66 0.55
N GLY A 173 7.72 -0.82 0.61
CA GLY A 173 8.91 -0.96 -0.22
C GLY A 173 9.65 -2.29 0.03
N LEU A 174 9.81 -2.70 1.29
CA LEU A 174 10.37 -4.00 1.66
C LEU A 174 9.52 -5.16 1.13
N TYR A 175 8.19 -5.07 1.29
CA TYR A 175 7.25 -6.05 0.72
C TYR A 175 7.45 -6.20 -0.79
N LEU A 176 7.49 -5.11 -1.53
CA LEU A 176 7.71 -5.11 -2.97
C LEU A 176 9.09 -5.67 -3.34
N PHE A 177 10.13 -5.31 -2.59
CA PHE A 177 11.49 -5.79 -2.79
C PHE A 177 11.59 -7.31 -2.59
N PHE A 178 11.10 -7.84 -1.45
CA PHE A 178 11.12 -9.29 -1.21
C PHE A 178 10.23 -10.07 -2.19
N SER A 179 9.17 -9.47 -2.69
CA SER A 179 8.29 -10.08 -3.70
C SER A 179 8.99 -10.35 -5.04
N ARG A 180 10.15 -9.73 -5.31
CA ARG A 180 10.94 -9.95 -6.55
C ARG A 180 11.67 -11.29 -6.57
N TYR A 181 11.96 -11.90 -5.40
CA TYR A 181 12.84 -13.07 -5.32
C TYR A 181 12.20 -14.39 -5.76
N ARG A 182 10.92 -14.58 -5.58
CA ARG A 182 10.24 -15.85 -5.83
C ARG A 182 9.14 -15.70 -6.88
N THR A 183 9.54 -15.47 -8.12
CA THR A 183 8.61 -15.32 -9.27
C THR A 183 7.95 -16.63 -9.70
N ASP A 184 8.45 -17.77 -9.22
CA ASP A 184 7.92 -19.12 -9.44
C ASP A 184 6.63 -19.41 -8.63
N VAL A 185 6.39 -18.66 -7.56
CA VAL A 185 5.18 -18.85 -6.73
C VAL A 185 3.96 -18.25 -7.45
N SER A 186 2.89 -19.04 -7.56
CA SER A 186 1.64 -18.56 -8.16
C SER A 186 1.08 -17.34 -7.41
N SER A 187 0.41 -16.45 -8.13
CA SER A 187 -0.17 -15.23 -7.56
C SER A 187 -1.13 -15.53 -6.40
N ASP A 188 -1.97 -16.55 -6.56
CA ASP A 188 -2.96 -16.95 -5.55
C ASP A 188 -2.27 -17.44 -4.27
N SER A 189 -1.27 -18.35 -4.40
CA SER A 189 -0.49 -18.84 -3.25
C SER A 189 0.30 -17.74 -2.57
N ARG A 190 0.92 -16.84 -3.35
CA ARG A 190 1.67 -15.71 -2.81
C ARG A 190 0.77 -14.79 -1.98
N SER A 191 -0.41 -14.46 -2.50
CA SER A 191 -1.37 -13.63 -1.77
C SER A 191 -1.80 -14.30 -0.46
N PHE A 192 -2.11 -15.60 -0.50
CA PHE A 192 -2.46 -16.36 0.70
C PHE A 192 -1.34 -16.31 1.76
N PHE A 193 -0.11 -16.65 1.37
CA PHE A 193 1.01 -16.65 2.32
C PHE A 193 1.39 -15.25 2.80
N ASN A 194 1.25 -14.22 1.98
CA ASN A 194 1.47 -12.84 2.40
C ASN A 194 0.45 -12.42 3.48
N PHE A 195 -0.82 -12.76 3.30
CA PHE A 195 -1.84 -12.44 4.31
C PHE A 195 -1.65 -13.23 5.60
N VAL A 196 -1.36 -14.53 5.50
CA VAL A 196 -1.08 -15.37 6.69
C VAL A 196 0.15 -14.87 7.44
N SER A 197 1.26 -14.67 6.74
CA SER A 197 2.51 -14.18 7.36
C SER A 197 2.35 -12.78 7.94
N GLY A 198 1.57 -11.92 7.28
CA GLY A 198 1.24 -10.59 7.78
C GLY A 198 0.41 -10.64 9.07
N ALA A 199 -0.63 -11.47 9.10
CA ALA A 199 -1.43 -11.69 10.31
C ALA A 199 -0.56 -12.23 11.46
N VAL A 200 0.29 -13.22 11.18
CA VAL A 200 1.22 -13.78 12.18
C VAL A 200 2.18 -12.71 12.72
N ALA A 201 2.75 -11.88 11.83
CA ALA A 201 3.68 -10.82 12.25
C ALA A 201 3.00 -9.80 13.19
N ILE A 202 1.78 -9.37 12.87
CA ILE A 202 1.00 -8.48 13.75
C ILE A 202 0.64 -9.22 15.05
N GLY A 203 0.23 -10.49 14.97
CA GLY A 203 -0.09 -11.32 16.14
C GLY A 203 1.10 -11.48 17.10
N ILE A 204 2.33 -11.56 16.59
CA ILE A 204 3.55 -11.55 17.43
C ILE A 204 3.69 -10.19 18.14
N CYS A 205 3.38 -9.08 17.48
CA CYS A 205 3.39 -7.77 18.14
C CYS A 205 2.37 -7.69 19.29
N PHE A 206 1.22 -8.37 19.18
CA PHE A 206 0.24 -8.46 20.27
C PHE A 206 0.76 -9.22 21.50
N MET A 207 1.73 -10.13 21.34
CA MET A 207 2.38 -10.78 22.48
C MET A 207 3.25 -9.79 23.29
N ILE A 208 3.78 -8.75 22.62
CA ILE A 208 4.61 -7.71 23.25
C ILE A 208 3.71 -6.62 23.84
N LYS A 209 2.73 -6.16 23.06
CA LYS A 209 1.74 -5.15 23.45
C LYS A 209 0.34 -5.69 23.16
N PRO A 210 -0.34 -6.27 24.15
CA PRO A 210 -1.70 -6.78 23.95
C PRO A 210 -2.64 -5.69 23.46
N PRO A 211 -3.51 -6.01 22.47
CA PRO A 211 -4.47 -5.05 21.97
C PRO A 211 -5.54 -4.73 23.02
N SER A 212 -5.95 -3.46 23.12
CA SER A 212 -7.09 -3.07 23.94
C SER A 212 -8.36 -3.16 23.08
N LEU A 213 -9.25 -4.08 23.46
CA LEU A 213 -10.59 -4.19 22.87
C LEU A 213 -11.69 -3.63 23.78
N ALA A 214 -11.29 -3.10 24.95
CA ALA A 214 -12.22 -2.64 25.99
C ALA A 214 -13.06 -1.42 25.56
N GLU A 215 -12.56 -0.63 24.61
CA GLU A 215 -13.24 0.57 24.12
C GLU A 215 -14.13 0.30 22.89
N MET A 216 -14.19 -0.95 22.41
CA MET A 216 -14.99 -1.31 21.26
C MET A 216 -16.47 -1.41 21.63
N ASP A 217 -17.24 -0.47 21.14
CA ASP A 217 -18.70 -0.49 21.18
C ASP A 217 -19.31 -1.30 20.01
N THR A 218 -20.63 -1.48 20.03
CA THR A 218 -21.36 -2.20 18.98
C THR A 218 -21.13 -1.55 17.60
N SER A 219 -21.01 -0.23 17.53
CA SER A 219 -20.74 0.49 16.28
C SER A 219 -19.37 0.13 15.72
N SER A 220 -18.33 0.10 16.55
CA SER A 220 -16.96 -0.29 16.17
C SER A 220 -16.91 -1.71 15.60
N TRP A 221 -17.65 -2.65 16.20
CA TRP A 221 -17.75 -4.02 15.66
C TRP A 221 -18.43 -4.07 14.31
N ILE A 222 -19.51 -3.29 14.10
CA ILE A 222 -20.19 -3.21 12.81
C ILE A 222 -19.24 -2.64 11.74
N TRP A 223 -18.52 -1.55 12.04
CA TRP A 223 -17.55 -0.95 11.13
C TRP A 223 -16.40 -1.90 10.81
N LEU A 224 -15.90 -2.64 11.80
CA LEU A 224 -14.82 -3.62 11.61
C LEU A 224 -15.26 -4.79 10.72
N LEU A 225 -16.45 -5.33 10.93
CA LEU A 225 -17.03 -6.38 10.08
C LEU A 225 -17.31 -5.86 8.67
N ALA A 226 -17.87 -4.66 8.54
CA ALA A 226 -18.10 -4.03 7.24
C ALA A 226 -16.77 -3.81 6.49
N MET A 227 -15.73 -3.35 7.17
CA MET A 227 -14.40 -3.24 6.58
C MET A 227 -13.86 -4.59 6.11
N GLY A 228 -13.99 -5.64 6.92
CA GLY A 228 -13.61 -7.00 6.54
C GLY A 228 -14.35 -7.46 5.29
N PHE A 229 -15.65 -7.20 5.20
CA PHE A 229 -16.48 -7.59 4.06
C PHE A 229 -16.18 -6.76 2.81
N PHE A 230 -16.24 -5.43 2.87
CA PHE A 230 -16.07 -4.58 1.69
C PHE A 230 -14.62 -4.50 1.23
N ILE A 231 -13.68 -4.32 2.14
CA ILE A 231 -12.27 -4.14 1.78
C ILE A 231 -11.53 -5.48 1.79
N GLY A 232 -11.70 -6.30 2.84
CA GLY A 232 -11.07 -7.60 2.93
C GLY A 232 -11.56 -8.58 1.87
N PHE A 233 -12.86 -8.72 1.69
CA PHE A 233 -13.44 -9.64 0.69
C PHE A 233 -13.69 -8.94 -0.65
N GLY A 234 -14.44 -7.84 -0.67
CA GLY A 234 -14.90 -7.19 -1.89
C GLY A 234 -13.74 -6.67 -2.74
N ALA A 235 -12.91 -5.81 -2.19
CA ALA A 235 -11.80 -5.20 -2.93
C ALA A 235 -10.77 -6.25 -3.38
N LEU A 236 -10.43 -7.24 -2.53
CA LEU A 236 -9.50 -8.29 -2.91
C LEU A 236 -10.04 -9.20 -4.00
N THR A 237 -11.33 -9.54 -3.97
CA THR A 237 -11.97 -10.33 -5.03
C THR A 237 -11.93 -9.58 -6.36
N LEU A 238 -12.27 -8.28 -6.36
CA LEU A 238 -12.20 -7.43 -7.56
C LEU A 238 -10.78 -7.27 -8.07
N LEU A 239 -9.79 -7.09 -7.18
CA LEU A 239 -8.37 -7.05 -7.53
C LEU A 239 -7.93 -8.37 -8.18
N THR A 240 -8.36 -9.51 -7.65
CA THR A 240 -8.04 -10.84 -8.20
C THR A 240 -8.63 -11.02 -9.60
N ILE A 241 -9.85 -10.51 -9.83
CA ILE A 241 -10.48 -10.53 -11.16
C ILE A 241 -9.70 -9.61 -12.11
N ALA A 242 -9.39 -8.38 -11.68
CA ALA A 242 -8.61 -7.44 -12.49
C ALA A 242 -7.24 -8.01 -12.89
N ALA A 243 -6.55 -8.68 -11.96
CA ALA A 243 -5.23 -9.26 -12.19
C ALA A 243 -5.20 -10.38 -13.26
N LYS A 244 -6.36 -10.98 -13.58
CA LYS A 244 -6.48 -11.93 -14.70
C LYS A 244 -6.54 -11.25 -16.05
N HIS A 245 -6.92 -9.98 -16.11
CA HIS A 245 -7.22 -9.26 -17.35
C HIS A 245 -6.27 -8.10 -17.65
N LEU A 246 -5.56 -7.60 -16.61
CA LEU A 246 -4.65 -6.46 -16.72
C LEU A 246 -3.20 -6.90 -16.48
N LYS A 247 -2.27 -6.20 -17.13
CA LYS A 247 -0.84 -6.34 -16.84
C LYS A 247 -0.52 -5.71 -15.47
N ALA A 248 0.53 -6.21 -14.83
CA ALA A 248 0.96 -5.72 -13.50
C ALA A 248 1.10 -4.19 -13.42
N ALA A 249 1.52 -3.54 -14.51
CA ALA A 249 1.62 -2.09 -14.60
C ALA A 249 0.29 -1.37 -14.65
N GLU A 250 -0.61 -1.89 -15.48
CA GLU A 250 -1.94 -1.32 -15.60
C GLU A 250 -2.62 -1.36 -14.22
N LEU A 251 -2.46 -2.49 -13.50
CA LEU A 251 -2.91 -2.63 -12.11
C LEU A 251 -2.26 -1.59 -11.19
N ALA A 252 -0.94 -1.48 -11.23
CA ALA A 252 -0.18 -0.55 -10.38
C ALA A 252 -0.56 0.92 -10.65
N CYS A 253 -0.71 1.31 -11.93
CA CYS A 253 -1.14 2.67 -12.28
C CYS A 253 -2.56 2.97 -11.77
N VAL A 254 -3.50 2.04 -11.94
CA VAL A 254 -4.88 2.25 -11.47
C VAL A 254 -4.96 2.23 -9.93
N SER A 255 -4.07 1.52 -9.23
CA SER A 255 -4.06 1.50 -7.76
C SER A 255 -3.82 2.88 -7.15
N TYR A 256 -3.15 3.81 -7.87
CA TYR A 256 -3.01 5.19 -7.39
C TYR A 256 -4.34 5.95 -7.26
N LEU A 257 -5.44 5.44 -7.83
CA LEU A 257 -6.78 5.97 -7.57
C LEU A 257 -7.16 5.87 -6.07
N GLU A 258 -6.62 4.88 -5.36
CA GLU A 258 -6.76 4.77 -3.90
C GLU A 258 -6.32 6.05 -3.18
N THR A 259 -5.21 6.66 -3.61
CA THR A 259 -4.71 7.91 -3.01
C THR A 259 -5.67 9.07 -3.23
N VAL A 260 -6.25 9.16 -4.42
CA VAL A 260 -7.21 10.22 -4.76
C VAL A 260 -8.50 10.05 -3.95
N VAL A 261 -9.01 8.82 -3.86
CA VAL A 261 -10.21 8.51 -3.08
C VAL A 261 -9.97 8.74 -1.59
N GLY A 262 -8.84 8.27 -1.04
CA GLY A 262 -8.49 8.45 0.38
C GLY A 262 -8.36 9.93 0.76
N ALA A 263 -7.64 10.73 -0.03
CA ALA A 263 -7.52 12.16 0.18
C ALA A 263 -8.88 12.86 0.02
N GLY A 264 -9.68 12.47 -0.98
CA GLY A 264 -11.02 13.00 -1.19
C GLY A 264 -11.97 12.74 -0.01
N ILE A 265 -11.92 11.54 0.57
CA ILE A 265 -12.68 11.20 1.79
C ILE A 265 -12.22 12.07 2.97
N GLY A 266 -10.92 12.29 3.14
CA GLY A 266 -10.39 13.18 4.17
C GLY A 266 -10.99 14.60 4.07
N ILE A 267 -10.96 15.16 2.88
CA ILE A 267 -11.50 16.50 2.61
C ILE A 267 -13.03 16.54 2.78
N MET A 268 -13.77 15.62 2.13
CA MET A 268 -15.22 15.70 2.03
C MET A 268 -15.96 15.24 3.28
N MET A 269 -15.45 14.22 3.98
CA MET A 269 -16.15 13.61 5.12
C MET A 269 -15.56 14.03 6.47
N PHE A 270 -14.28 14.35 6.52
CA PHE A 270 -13.60 14.73 7.77
C PHE A 270 -13.21 16.22 7.80
N GLY A 271 -13.53 16.99 6.74
CA GLY A 271 -13.23 18.42 6.70
C GLY A 271 -11.74 18.75 6.70
N GLU A 272 -10.89 17.80 6.25
CA GLU A 272 -9.46 18.02 6.17
C GLU A 272 -9.12 19.09 5.13
N SER A 273 -8.22 19.99 5.47
CA SER A 273 -7.68 20.98 4.54
C SER A 273 -6.26 20.60 4.15
N LEU A 274 -5.99 20.59 2.86
CA LEU A 274 -4.64 20.43 2.34
C LEU A 274 -4.05 21.79 2.04
N THR A 275 -2.83 22.04 2.50
CA THR A 275 -2.08 23.21 2.06
C THR A 275 -1.67 23.05 0.58
N MET A 276 -1.36 24.15 -0.08
CA MET A 276 -0.87 24.13 -1.46
C MET A 276 0.37 23.24 -1.60
N LEU A 277 1.29 23.27 -0.63
CA LEU A 277 2.50 22.45 -0.65
C LEU A 277 2.19 20.97 -0.42
N GLN A 278 1.26 20.61 0.47
CA GLN A 278 0.82 19.21 0.64
C GLN A 278 0.18 18.67 -0.64
N THR A 279 -0.62 19.47 -1.32
CA THR A 279 -1.20 19.09 -2.62
C THR A 279 -0.12 18.86 -3.68
N LEU A 280 0.87 19.78 -3.78
CA LEU A 280 2.03 19.61 -4.67
C LEU A 280 2.85 18.38 -4.28
N GLY A 281 3.05 18.16 -2.98
CA GLY A 281 3.72 16.97 -2.46
C GLY A 281 3.03 15.67 -2.88
N GLY A 282 1.71 15.62 -2.76
CA GLY A 282 0.91 14.48 -3.22
C GLY A 282 1.05 14.22 -4.73
N ILE A 283 1.03 15.27 -5.54
CA ILE A 283 1.26 15.17 -6.99
C ILE A 283 2.65 14.64 -7.30
N LEU A 284 3.69 15.11 -6.59
CA LEU A 284 5.06 14.64 -6.77
C LEU A 284 5.21 13.16 -6.37
N VAL A 285 4.59 12.72 -5.29
CA VAL A 285 4.64 11.31 -4.84
C VAL A 285 3.92 10.41 -5.84
N ILE A 286 2.70 10.76 -6.24
CA ILE A 286 1.93 9.99 -7.23
C ILE A 286 2.65 9.97 -8.57
N GLY A 287 3.04 11.13 -9.08
CA GLY A 287 3.69 11.26 -10.38
C GLY A 287 5.04 10.56 -10.44
N GLY A 288 5.85 10.69 -9.38
CA GLY A 288 7.14 10.02 -9.26
C GLY A 288 7.01 8.50 -9.15
N GLY A 289 6.07 8.01 -8.33
CA GLY A 289 5.81 6.58 -8.16
C GLY A 289 5.23 5.93 -9.44
N MET A 290 4.27 6.56 -10.10
CA MET A 290 3.73 6.08 -11.38
C MET A 290 4.80 6.11 -12.48
N GLY A 291 5.60 7.18 -12.56
CA GLY A 291 6.68 7.31 -13.52
C GLY A 291 7.73 6.20 -13.37
N GLU A 292 8.09 5.86 -12.12
CA GLU A 292 9.03 4.76 -11.84
C GLU A 292 8.48 3.40 -12.31
N ILE A 293 7.19 3.13 -12.07
CA ILE A 293 6.52 1.90 -12.54
C ILE A 293 6.57 1.81 -14.06
N VAL A 294 6.24 2.88 -14.78
CA VAL A 294 6.25 2.92 -16.25
C VAL A 294 7.66 2.67 -16.81
N ILE A 295 8.69 3.32 -16.24
CA ILE A 295 10.08 3.13 -16.66
C ILE A 295 10.57 1.70 -16.42
N SER A 296 10.31 1.17 -15.23
CA SER A 296 10.70 -0.20 -14.86
C SER A 296 10.16 -1.22 -15.84
N MET A 297 8.96 -1.01 -16.36
CA MET A 297 8.32 -1.90 -17.32
C MET A 297 8.81 -1.72 -18.74
N ALA A 298 9.08 -0.49 -19.17
CA ALA A 298 9.68 -0.24 -20.47
C ALA A 298 11.04 -0.95 -20.56
N LYS A 299 11.86 -0.88 -19.50
CA LYS A 299 13.14 -1.60 -19.42
C LYS A 299 12.96 -3.12 -19.51
N LYS A 300 11.98 -3.69 -18.79
CA LYS A 300 11.71 -5.13 -18.82
C LYS A 300 11.28 -5.58 -20.23
N HIS A 301 10.45 -4.80 -20.90
CA HIS A 301 10.00 -5.11 -22.27
C HIS A 301 11.16 -5.08 -23.29
N GLN A 302 12.06 -4.10 -23.16
CA GLN A 302 13.25 -3.97 -24.00
C GLN A 302 14.24 -5.11 -23.78
N SER A 303 14.45 -5.55 -22.54
CA SER A 303 15.30 -6.70 -22.21
C SER A 303 14.78 -8.01 -22.83
N ILE A 304 13.46 -8.24 -22.77
CA ILE A 304 12.84 -9.44 -23.38
C ILE A 304 12.99 -9.39 -24.90
N LYS A 305 12.79 -8.23 -25.53
CA LYS A 305 12.93 -8.07 -26.98
C LYS A 305 14.38 -8.32 -27.44
N ASN A 306 15.37 -7.83 -26.70
CA ASN A 306 16.77 -8.07 -27.02
C ASN A 306 17.13 -9.55 -26.87
N ALA A 307 16.67 -10.23 -25.81
CA ALA A 307 16.91 -11.66 -25.63
C ALA A 307 16.27 -12.55 -26.72
N GLN A 308 15.18 -12.07 -27.36
CA GLN A 308 14.55 -12.76 -28.51
C GLN A 308 15.26 -12.49 -29.84
N LEU A 309 16.06 -11.42 -29.94
CA LEU A 309 16.85 -11.11 -31.12
C LEU A 309 18.21 -11.81 -31.11
N ASP A 310 18.69 -12.20 -29.94
CA ASP A 310 19.97 -12.88 -29.73
C ASP A 310 19.83 -14.43 -29.76
N SER A 311 18.60 -14.96 -29.84
CA SER A 311 18.25 -16.38 -29.92
C SER A 311 17.89 -16.79 -31.38
#